data_7f117546737a385b8417d560bc57429d
#
_entry.id   7f117546737a385b8417d560bc57429d
#
_cell.length_a   1.000
_cell.length_b   1.000
_cell.length_c   1.000
_cell.angle_alpha   90.00
_cell.angle_beta   90.00
_cell.angle_gamma   90.00
#
_symmetry.space_group_name_H-M   'P 1'
#
loop_
_entity.id
_entity.type
_entity.pdbx_description
1 polymer ?
#
loop_
_entity_poly.entity_id
_entity_poly.type
_entity_poly.pdbx_seq_one_letter_code
_entity_poly.pdbx_strand_id
1 'polypeptide(L)'
;MPSHPLVRAFVDAVNAQDQQALWTVLAKDATVVDVGTERDPADWVERELFSSHARMEVVQESHDGLSVTARFHNDIWGDIDTAWEFSVSGPVIRGFVTGPG
;
A
#
# COMPACT_ATOMS: atom_id res chain seq x y z
N MET A 1 12.10 -1.83 -7.73
CA MET A 1 11.05 -2.86 -7.90
C MET A 1 10.96 -3.70 -6.64
N PRO A 2 9.80 -3.82 -5.99
CA PRO A 2 9.67 -4.66 -4.81
C PRO A 2 9.97 -6.12 -5.10
N SER A 3 10.68 -6.77 -4.20
CA SER A 3 11.05 -8.19 -4.39
C SER A 3 9.97 -9.14 -3.91
N HIS A 4 9.19 -8.78 -2.88
CA HIS A 4 8.12 -9.64 -2.40
C HIS A 4 6.94 -9.64 -3.37
N PRO A 5 6.49 -10.81 -3.85
CA PRO A 5 5.47 -10.85 -4.91
C PRO A 5 4.16 -10.15 -4.55
N LEU A 6 3.69 -10.26 -3.30
CA LEU A 6 2.45 -9.62 -2.89
C LEU A 6 2.60 -8.10 -2.80
N VAL A 7 3.74 -7.62 -2.31
CA VAL A 7 4.01 -6.18 -2.25
C VAL A 7 4.13 -5.62 -3.67
N ARG A 8 4.81 -6.34 -4.56
CA ARG A 8 4.90 -5.94 -5.97
C ARG A 8 3.52 -5.84 -6.61
N ALA A 9 2.66 -6.84 -6.39
CA ALA A 9 1.31 -6.82 -6.94
C ALA A 9 0.48 -5.66 -6.39
N PHE A 10 0.64 -5.34 -5.11
CA PHE A 10 -0.01 -4.18 -4.49
C PHE A 10 0.44 -2.88 -5.17
N VAL A 11 1.75 -2.68 -5.30
CA VAL A 11 2.31 -1.47 -5.92
C VAL A 11 1.86 -1.36 -7.38
N ASP A 12 1.92 -2.46 -8.12
CA ASP A 12 1.50 -2.48 -9.52
C ASP A 12 0.02 -2.14 -9.68
N ALA A 13 -0.84 -2.66 -8.79
CA ALA A 13 -2.26 -2.36 -8.82
C ALA A 13 -2.55 -0.88 -8.53
N VAL A 14 -1.84 -0.31 -7.56
CA VAL A 14 -1.96 1.12 -7.26
C VAL A 14 -1.56 1.94 -8.48
N ASN A 15 -0.41 1.64 -9.07
CA ASN A 15 0.12 2.41 -10.18
C ASN A 15 -0.70 2.25 -11.46
N ALA A 16 -1.34 1.10 -11.65
CA ALA A 16 -2.24 0.87 -12.77
C ALA A 16 -3.66 1.36 -12.48
N GLN A 17 -3.94 1.82 -11.26
CA GLN A 17 -5.28 2.20 -10.80
C GLN A 17 -6.29 1.06 -11.01
N ASP A 18 -5.84 -0.16 -10.72
CA ASP A 18 -6.61 -1.38 -10.91
C ASP A 18 -7.15 -1.88 -9.56
N GLN A 19 -8.36 -1.46 -9.22
CA GLN A 19 -8.98 -1.80 -7.93
C GLN A 19 -9.21 -3.31 -7.79
N GLN A 20 -9.60 -3.97 -8.87
CA GLN A 20 -9.84 -5.40 -8.82
C GLN A 20 -8.56 -6.17 -8.52
N ALA A 21 -7.46 -5.80 -9.16
CA ALA A 21 -6.16 -6.42 -8.89
C ALA A 21 -5.71 -6.18 -7.46
N LEU A 22 -5.95 -4.98 -6.91
CA LEU A 22 -5.60 -4.69 -5.53
C LEU A 22 -6.34 -5.62 -4.57
N TRP A 23 -7.64 -5.74 -4.72
CA TRP A 23 -8.45 -6.57 -3.81
C TRP A 23 -8.22 -8.06 -4.01
N THR A 24 -7.54 -8.46 -5.07
CA THR A 24 -7.10 -9.85 -5.24
C THR A 24 -5.97 -10.19 -4.27
N VAL A 25 -5.11 -9.23 -3.93
CA VAL A 25 -3.96 -9.45 -3.06
C VAL A 25 -4.11 -8.84 -1.67
N LEU A 26 -5.09 -7.96 -1.46
CA LEU A 26 -5.37 -7.35 -0.16
C LEU A 26 -6.65 -7.96 0.41
N ALA A 27 -6.58 -8.51 1.62
CA ALA A 27 -7.76 -9.06 2.28
C ALA A 27 -8.79 -7.94 2.51
N LYS A 28 -10.07 -8.25 2.30
CA LYS A 28 -11.13 -7.25 2.46
C LYS A 28 -11.27 -6.74 3.89
N ASP A 29 -10.88 -7.58 4.86
CA ASP A 29 -10.87 -7.23 6.28
C ASP A 29 -9.47 -6.89 6.77
N ALA A 30 -8.59 -6.46 5.86
CA ALA A 30 -7.22 -6.12 6.21
C ALA A 30 -7.18 -5.03 7.27
N THR A 31 -6.18 -5.09 8.14
CA THR A 31 -5.92 -4.04 9.12
C THR A 31 -5.09 -2.95 8.44
N VAL A 32 -5.64 -1.76 8.34
CA VAL A 32 -4.97 -0.59 7.76
C VAL A 32 -4.74 0.43 8.87
N VAL A 33 -3.47 0.76 9.11
CA VAL A 33 -3.09 1.76 10.11
C VAL A 33 -2.35 2.88 9.40
N ASP A 34 -2.85 4.11 9.54
CA ASP A 34 -2.27 5.30 8.92
C ASP A 34 -1.92 6.30 10.02
N VAL A 35 -0.62 6.56 10.18
CA VAL A 35 -0.06 7.44 11.20
C VAL A 35 -0.63 7.10 12.59
N GLY A 36 -0.59 5.80 12.93
CA GLY A 36 -1.00 5.30 14.23
C GLY A 36 -2.50 5.15 14.44
N THR A 37 -3.32 5.47 13.44
CA THR A 37 -4.79 5.35 13.54
C THR A 37 -5.28 4.24 12.64
N GLU A 38 -6.03 3.30 13.22
CA GLU A 38 -6.65 2.25 12.41
C GLU A 38 -7.80 2.82 11.59
N ARG A 39 -7.84 2.46 10.32
CA ARG A 39 -8.81 2.99 9.37
C ARG A 39 -9.63 1.86 8.75
N ASP A 40 -10.83 2.18 8.29
CA ASP A 40 -11.62 1.23 7.51
C ASP A 40 -10.92 0.94 6.19
N PRO A 41 -10.60 -0.34 5.88
CA PRO A 41 -9.79 -0.65 4.71
C PRO A 41 -10.43 -0.23 3.39
N ALA A 42 -11.73 -0.48 3.20
CA ALA A 42 -12.39 -0.13 1.95
C ALA A 42 -12.43 1.39 1.74
N ASP A 43 -12.76 2.14 2.79
CA ASP A 43 -12.83 3.60 2.72
C ASP A 43 -11.46 4.21 2.49
N TRP A 44 -10.45 3.74 3.23
CA TRP A 44 -9.09 4.25 3.11
C TRP A 44 -8.51 4.01 1.71
N VAL A 45 -8.66 2.77 1.22
CA VAL A 45 -8.17 2.38 -0.09
C VAL A 45 -8.83 3.22 -1.19
N GLU A 46 -10.14 3.39 -1.13
CA GLU A 46 -10.85 4.18 -2.13
C GLU A 46 -10.37 5.63 -2.13
N ARG A 47 -10.27 6.23 -0.96
CA ARG A 47 -9.92 7.66 -0.84
C ARG A 47 -8.45 7.92 -1.12
N GLU A 48 -7.56 7.13 -0.53
CA GLU A 48 -6.13 7.42 -0.57
C GLU A 48 -5.43 6.86 -1.80
N LEU A 49 -5.95 5.80 -2.39
CA LEU A 49 -5.28 5.12 -3.50
C LEU A 49 -5.97 5.29 -4.84
N PHE A 50 -7.29 5.38 -4.88
CA PHE A 50 -8.01 5.37 -6.15
C PHE A 50 -8.66 6.70 -6.52
N SER A 51 -9.60 7.22 -5.73
CA SER A 51 -10.22 8.50 -6.09
C SER A 51 -9.23 9.65 -6.12
N SER A 52 -8.15 9.54 -5.39
CA SER A 52 -7.06 10.53 -5.37
C SER A 52 -5.93 10.24 -6.35
N HIS A 53 -6.06 9.20 -7.18
CA HIS A 53 -5.13 8.88 -8.27
C HIS A 53 -3.69 8.63 -7.79
N ALA A 54 -3.52 7.74 -6.82
CA ALA A 54 -2.22 7.49 -6.21
C ALA A 54 -1.22 6.88 -7.18
N ARG A 55 0.04 7.22 -6.96
CA ARG A 55 1.20 6.60 -7.59
C ARG A 55 2.23 6.35 -6.50
N MET A 56 2.96 5.27 -6.60
CA MET A 56 4.03 5.02 -5.65
C MET A 56 5.24 4.36 -6.32
N GLU A 57 6.42 4.73 -5.83
CA GLU A 57 7.69 4.19 -6.29
C GLU A 57 8.46 3.73 -5.06
N VAL A 58 8.71 2.43 -4.96
CA VAL A 58 9.51 1.88 -3.87
C VAL A 58 10.97 2.25 -4.08
N VAL A 59 11.57 2.91 -3.08
CA VAL A 59 12.96 3.35 -3.16
C VAL A 59 13.88 2.50 -2.30
N GLN A 60 13.34 1.81 -1.30
CA GLN A 60 14.13 0.96 -0.41
C GLN A 60 13.24 -0.13 0.18
N GLU A 61 13.80 -1.30 0.45
CA GLU A 61 13.05 -2.40 1.06
C GLU A 61 13.92 -3.17 2.04
N SER A 62 13.26 -3.80 3.04
CA SER A 62 13.90 -4.69 3.98
C SER A 62 14.30 -6.00 3.31
N HIS A 63 15.07 -6.83 4.04
CA HIS A 63 15.53 -8.11 3.53
C HIS A 63 14.38 -9.02 3.07
N ASP A 64 13.28 -9.04 3.83
CA ASP A 64 12.11 -9.86 3.50
C ASP A 64 11.14 -9.17 2.52
N GLY A 65 11.39 -7.92 2.18
CA GLY A 65 10.56 -7.17 1.25
C GLY A 65 9.23 -6.69 1.83
N LEU A 66 9.00 -6.87 3.12
CA LEU A 66 7.73 -6.51 3.76
C LEU A 66 7.72 -5.12 4.37
N SER A 67 8.90 -4.52 4.58
CA SER A 67 9.02 -3.12 5.01
C SER A 67 9.65 -2.34 3.87
N VAL A 68 8.96 -1.31 3.39
CA VAL A 68 9.45 -0.52 2.26
C VAL A 68 9.32 0.97 2.56
N THR A 69 10.19 1.77 1.95
CA THR A 69 9.98 3.20 1.83
C THR A 69 9.66 3.51 0.39
N ALA A 70 8.76 4.45 0.19
CA ALA A 70 8.27 4.75 -1.15
C ALA A 70 8.02 6.24 -1.31
N ARG A 71 8.29 6.76 -2.50
CA ARG A 71 7.76 8.05 -2.90
C ARG A 71 6.31 7.84 -3.28
N PHE A 72 5.44 8.59 -2.64
CA PHE A 72 4.01 8.46 -2.82
C PHE A 72 3.43 9.78 -3.30
N HIS A 73 2.56 9.70 -4.28
CA HIS A 73 1.85 10.88 -4.79
C HIS A 73 0.37 10.60 -4.85
N ASN A 74 -0.45 11.53 -4.38
CA ASN A 74 -1.88 11.53 -4.70
C ASN A 74 -2.40 12.98 -4.71
N ASP A 75 -3.66 13.14 -5.10
CA ASP A 75 -4.25 14.47 -5.27
C ASP A 75 -4.48 15.19 -3.93
N ILE A 76 -4.54 14.44 -2.83
CA ILE A 76 -4.76 15.00 -1.50
C ILE A 76 -3.46 15.55 -0.91
N TRP A 77 -2.38 14.76 -0.98
CA TRP A 77 -1.13 15.03 -0.26
C TRP A 77 -0.01 15.56 -1.15
N GLY A 78 -0.15 15.43 -2.48
CA GLY A 78 0.95 15.72 -3.40
C GLY A 78 2.04 14.66 -3.26
N ASP A 79 3.30 15.08 -3.40
CA ASP A 79 4.45 14.17 -3.31
C ASP A 79 4.93 14.09 -1.87
N ILE A 80 4.94 12.90 -1.30
CA ILE A 80 5.42 12.67 0.06
C ILE A 80 6.26 11.39 0.12
N ASP A 81 7.21 11.35 1.05
CA ASP A 81 7.96 10.14 1.35
C ASP A 81 7.19 9.36 2.42
N THR A 82 7.00 8.06 2.19
CA THR A 82 6.20 7.21 3.05
C THR A 82 6.95 5.95 3.42
N ALA A 83 6.59 5.37 4.57
CA ALA A 83 7.05 4.07 5.01
C ALA A 83 5.86 3.12 5.09
N TRP A 84 6.07 1.86 4.72
CA TRP A 84 5.02 0.84 4.70
C TRP A 84 5.54 -0.44 5.31
N GLU A 85 4.75 -1.03 6.21
CA GLU A 85 5.04 -2.36 6.76
C GLU A 85 3.86 -3.25 6.45
N PHE A 86 4.10 -4.29 5.65
CA PHE A 86 3.06 -5.22 5.21
C PHE A 86 3.07 -6.48 6.06
N SER A 87 1.87 -6.98 6.37
CA SER A 87 1.68 -8.28 7.01
C SER A 87 1.01 -9.20 6.00
N VAL A 88 1.55 -10.41 5.83
CA VAL A 88 1.04 -11.35 4.83
C VAL A 88 0.66 -12.66 5.49
N SER A 89 -0.31 -13.36 4.90
CA SER A 89 -0.70 -14.70 5.32
C SER A 89 -1.22 -15.44 4.11
N GLY A 90 -0.53 -16.53 3.73
CA GLY A 90 -0.86 -17.25 2.51
C GLY A 90 -0.78 -16.37 1.28
N PRO A 91 -1.81 -16.35 0.44
CA PRO A 91 -1.77 -15.61 -0.81
C PRO A 91 -2.22 -14.16 -0.71
N VAL A 92 -2.39 -13.61 0.51
CA VAL A 92 -2.93 -12.25 0.67
C VAL A 92 -2.13 -11.43 1.67
N ILE A 93 -2.19 -10.11 1.47
CA ILE A 93 -1.75 -9.13 2.46
C ILE A 93 -2.88 -9.00 3.49
N ARG A 94 -2.55 -9.26 4.76
CA ARG A 94 -3.53 -9.19 5.87
C ARG A 94 -3.65 -7.79 6.43
N GLY A 95 -2.69 -6.93 6.15
CA GLY A 95 -2.73 -5.57 6.62
C GLY A 95 -1.47 -4.82 6.29
N PHE A 96 -1.48 -3.52 6.58
CA PHE A 96 -0.26 -2.71 6.49
C PHE A 96 -0.36 -1.52 7.43
N VAL A 97 0.82 -1.05 7.80
CA VAL A 97 1.00 0.16 8.58
C VAL A 97 1.74 1.15 7.69
N THR A 98 1.22 2.35 7.54
CA THR A 98 1.87 3.38 6.74
C THR A 98 1.95 4.69 7.50
N GLY A 99 2.89 5.54 7.11
CA GLY A 99 3.13 6.84 7.70
C GLY A 99 4.29 7.52 7.02
N PRO A 100 4.80 8.64 7.62
CA PRO A 100 5.96 9.34 7.07
C PRO A 100 7.17 8.42 6.99
N GLY A 101 7.90 8.54 5.89
CA GLY A 101 9.11 7.75 5.64
C GLY A 101 10.41 8.51 5.84
#